data_8f5b0d690f51692a035878bcda3e96eb
#
_entry.id   8f5b0d690f51692a035878bcda3e96eb
#
_cell.length_a   1.000
_cell.length_b   1.000
_cell.length_c   1.000
_cell.angle_alpha   90.00
_cell.angle_beta   90.00
_cell.angle_gamma   90.00
#
_symmetry.space_group_name_H-M   'P 1'
#
loop_
_entity.id
_entity.type
_entity.pdbx_description
1 polymer ?
#
loop_
_entity_poly.entity_id
_entity_poly.type
_entity_poly.pdbx_seq_one_letter_code
_entity_poly.pdbx_strand_id
1 'polypeptide(L)'
;MSQVFFNCECKGQRARVQAGWDRPLQYYHLTVFNLDADEDDDESCFYNDLDDPNCFAKKDVEQLRPILDALGIEAPEGFWERCAQQLGNVFFEYVDGKWVQS
;
A
#
# COMPACT_ATOMS: atom_id res chain seq x y z
N MET A 1 9.86 -9.04 4.83
CA MET A 1 8.69 -8.26 4.38
C MET A 1 9.06 -7.47 3.14
N SER A 2 8.33 -7.60 2.07
CA SER A 2 8.49 -6.71 0.92
C SER A 2 7.59 -5.49 1.08
N GLN A 3 8.00 -4.36 0.52
CA GLN A 3 7.20 -3.13 0.56
C GLN A 3 7.28 -2.44 -0.80
N VAL A 4 6.12 -2.01 -1.29
CA VAL A 4 6.00 -1.30 -2.56
C VAL A 4 5.25 0.00 -2.28
N PHE A 5 5.84 1.13 -2.61
CA PHE A 5 5.33 2.45 -2.27
C PHE A 5 5.06 3.27 -3.52
N PHE A 6 4.01 4.08 -3.49
CA PHE A 6 3.86 5.19 -4.43
C PHE A 6 3.08 6.33 -3.77
N ASN A 7 3.37 7.54 -4.22
CA ASN A 7 2.66 8.72 -3.75
C ASN A 7 1.54 9.08 -4.74
N CYS A 8 0.43 9.56 -4.21
CA CYS A 8 -0.74 9.91 -5.01
C CYS A 8 -1.57 10.97 -4.29
N GLU A 9 -2.72 11.32 -4.86
CA GLU A 9 -3.72 12.13 -4.19
C GLU A 9 -4.93 11.26 -3.86
N CYS A 10 -5.50 11.50 -2.67
CA CYS A 10 -6.71 10.86 -2.22
C CYS A 10 -7.61 11.91 -1.56
N LYS A 11 -8.82 12.06 -2.06
CA LYS A 11 -9.80 13.04 -1.53
C LYS A 11 -9.24 14.46 -1.44
N GLY A 12 -8.41 14.84 -2.43
CA GLY A 12 -7.81 16.18 -2.50
C GLY A 12 -6.61 16.39 -1.59
N GLN A 13 -6.11 15.34 -0.94
CA GLN A 13 -4.94 15.41 -0.07
C GLN A 13 -3.84 14.47 -0.58
N ARG A 14 -2.60 14.79 -0.22
CA ARG A 14 -1.48 13.93 -0.59
C ARG A 14 -1.54 12.64 0.21
N ALA A 15 -1.30 11.52 -0.48
CA ALA A 15 -1.35 10.21 0.13
C ALA A 15 -0.15 9.37 -0.31
N ARG A 16 0.19 8.39 0.52
CA ARG A 16 1.22 7.41 0.20
C ARG A 16 0.65 6.02 0.40
N VAL A 17 0.68 5.22 -0.66
CA VAL A 17 0.24 3.83 -0.62
C VAL A 17 1.45 2.94 -0.33
N GLN A 18 1.33 2.08 0.67
CA GLN A 18 2.34 1.09 1.02
C GLN A 18 1.68 -0.27 1.04
N ALA A 19 2.17 -1.19 0.23
CA ALA A 19 1.65 -2.55 0.15
C ALA A 19 2.79 -3.53 -0.05
N GLY A 20 2.52 -4.82 0.16
CA GLY A 20 3.51 -5.85 -0.07
C GLY A 20 3.14 -7.16 0.61
N TRP A 21 4.12 -8.05 0.69
CA TRP A 21 3.97 -9.39 1.26
C TRP A 21 4.67 -9.49 2.60
N ASP A 22 3.94 -9.93 3.62
CA ASP A 22 4.50 -10.24 4.93
C ASP A 22 4.77 -11.74 5.00
N ARG A 23 6.03 -12.11 4.86
CA ARG A 23 6.42 -13.51 4.79
C ARG A 23 6.15 -14.28 6.09
N PRO A 24 6.48 -13.74 7.28
CA PRO A 24 6.18 -14.46 8.52
C PRO A 24 4.69 -14.70 8.75
N LEU A 25 3.83 -13.75 8.44
CA LEU A 25 2.40 -13.84 8.63
C LEU A 25 1.66 -14.35 7.40
N GLN A 26 2.34 -14.44 6.26
CA GLN A 26 1.83 -14.96 4.99
C GLN A 26 0.54 -14.26 4.53
N TYR A 27 0.56 -12.93 4.48
CA TYR A 27 -0.55 -12.15 3.96
C TYR A 27 -0.03 -10.93 3.22
N TYR A 28 -0.90 -10.34 2.38
CA TYR A 28 -0.60 -9.08 1.71
C TYR A 28 -1.08 -7.92 2.59
N HIS A 29 -0.16 -7.03 2.94
CA HIS A 29 -0.49 -5.86 3.74
C HIS A 29 -0.74 -4.64 2.86
N LEU A 30 -1.53 -3.70 3.36
CA LEU A 30 -1.84 -2.44 2.68
C LEU A 30 -2.10 -1.35 3.71
N THR A 31 -1.47 -0.22 3.53
CA THR A 31 -1.75 0.99 4.31
C THR A 31 -1.72 2.19 3.37
N VAL A 32 -2.67 3.10 3.53
CA VAL A 32 -2.72 4.35 2.76
C VAL A 32 -2.60 5.50 3.75
N PHE A 33 -1.42 6.13 3.76
CA PHE A 33 -1.12 7.23 4.67
C PHE A 33 -1.64 8.55 4.12
N ASN A 34 -2.11 9.43 5.00
CA ASN A 34 -2.41 10.81 4.66
C ASN A 34 -1.19 11.67 4.99
N LEU A 35 -0.48 12.15 3.97
CA LEU A 35 0.73 12.94 4.15
C LEU A 35 0.44 14.39 4.58
N ASP A 36 -0.80 14.84 4.44
CA ASP A 36 -1.23 16.19 4.83
C ASP A 36 -1.84 16.24 6.23
N ALA A 37 -1.98 15.10 6.92
CA ALA A 37 -2.50 15.04 8.28
C ALA A 37 -1.39 15.31 9.29
N ASP A 38 -1.76 15.87 10.44
CA ASP A 38 -0.84 16.00 11.56
C ASP A 38 -0.53 14.63 12.16
N GLU A 39 0.67 14.47 12.71
CA GLU A 39 1.10 13.21 13.32
C GLU A 39 0.21 12.80 14.50
N ASP A 40 -0.41 13.76 15.18
CA ASP A 40 -1.30 13.53 16.31
C ASP A 40 -2.76 13.32 15.90
N ASP A 41 -3.06 13.31 14.60
CA ASP A 41 -4.42 13.15 14.08
C ASP A 41 -4.76 11.66 13.99
N ASP A 42 -5.89 11.27 14.59
CA ASP A 42 -6.42 9.91 14.52
C ASP A 42 -6.76 9.50 13.08
N GLU A 43 -6.90 10.47 12.17
CA GLU A 43 -7.17 10.24 10.75
C GLU A 43 -5.91 10.32 9.87
N SER A 44 -4.75 9.99 10.43
CA SER A 44 -3.48 10.03 9.70
C SER A 44 -3.38 9.02 8.56
N CYS A 45 -4.31 8.06 8.48
CA CYS A 45 -4.39 7.07 7.41
C CYS A 45 -5.77 7.09 6.79
N PHE A 46 -5.84 7.01 5.45
CA PHE A 46 -7.10 6.77 4.73
C PHE A 46 -7.54 5.31 4.89
N TYR A 47 -6.60 4.39 5.00
CA TYR A 47 -6.82 2.99 5.26
C TYR A 47 -5.63 2.43 6.03
N ASN A 48 -5.92 1.71 7.11
CA ASN A 48 -4.90 1.02 7.88
C ASN A 48 -5.26 -0.46 7.96
N ASP A 49 -4.37 -1.30 7.46
CA ASP A 49 -4.57 -2.75 7.42
C ASP A 49 -4.79 -3.34 8.82
N LEU A 50 -4.14 -2.77 9.84
CA LEU A 50 -4.29 -3.25 11.22
C LEU A 50 -5.67 -3.00 11.82
N ASP A 51 -6.44 -2.07 11.23
CA ASP A 51 -7.81 -1.78 11.66
C ASP A 51 -8.84 -2.68 10.95
N ASP A 52 -8.41 -3.47 9.98
CA ASP A 52 -9.28 -4.38 9.24
C ASP A 52 -9.31 -5.74 9.96
N PRO A 53 -10.49 -6.20 10.44
CA PRO A 53 -10.58 -7.50 11.12
C PRO A 53 -10.22 -8.68 10.23
N ASN A 54 -10.20 -8.49 8.90
CA ASN A 54 -9.87 -9.53 7.94
C ASN A 54 -8.47 -9.35 7.33
N CYS A 55 -7.59 -8.57 7.96
CA CYS A 55 -6.28 -8.25 7.36
C CYS A 55 -5.46 -9.52 7.06
N PHE A 56 -5.47 -10.50 7.95
CA PHE A 56 -4.70 -11.74 7.75
C PHE A 56 -5.34 -12.71 6.75
N ALA A 57 -6.54 -12.41 6.28
CA ALA A 57 -7.21 -13.22 5.25
C ALA A 57 -6.81 -12.81 3.83
N LYS A 58 -6.01 -11.76 3.66
CA LYS A 58 -5.59 -11.26 2.35
C LYS A 58 -4.44 -12.10 1.79
N LYS A 59 -4.78 -13.23 1.22
CA LYS A 59 -3.81 -14.20 0.68
C LYS A 59 -3.54 -14.02 -0.82
N ASP A 60 -4.22 -13.05 -1.46
CA ASP A 60 -4.09 -12.75 -2.88
C ASP A 60 -4.02 -11.24 -3.05
N VAL A 61 -3.08 -10.77 -3.87
CA VAL A 61 -2.89 -9.36 -4.13
C VAL A 61 -4.15 -8.71 -4.73
N GLU A 62 -4.97 -9.48 -5.45
CA GLU A 62 -6.23 -8.98 -6.02
C GLU A 62 -7.22 -8.54 -4.94
N GLN A 63 -7.07 -9.00 -3.71
CA GLN A 63 -7.91 -8.57 -2.60
C GLN A 63 -7.63 -7.14 -2.16
N LEU A 64 -6.50 -6.56 -2.58
CA LEU A 64 -6.14 -5.18 -2.29
C LEU A 64 -6.75 -4.18 -3.29
N ARG A 65 -7.06 -4.62 -4.50
CA ARG A 65 -7.59 -3.75 -5.56
C ARG A 65 -8.89 -3.03 -5.16
N PRO A 66 -9.91 -3.73 -4.60
CA PRO A 66 -11.15 -3.06 -4.23
C PRO A 66 -10.96 -1.95 -3.21
N ILE A 67 -9.95 -2.07 -2.35
CA ILE A 67 -9.65 -1.06 -1.32
C ILE A 67 -9.19 0.24 -1.98
N LEU A 68 -8.25 0.15 -2.91
CA LEU A 68 -7.77 1.32 -3.65
C LEU A 68 -8.84 1.90 -4.55
N ASP A 69 -9.64 1.05 -5.19
CA ASP A 69 -10.77 1.49 -6.04
C ASP A 69 -11.79 2.28 -5.23
N ALA A 70 -12.09 1.83 -4.01
CA ALA A 70 -13.02 2.53 -3.13
C ALA A 70 -12.50 3.89 -2.69
N LEU A 71 -11.18 4.08 -2.64
CA LEU A 71 -10.53 5.34 -2.30
C LEU A 71 -10.30 6.24 -3.53
N GLY A 72 -10.62 5.74 -4.73
CA GLY A 72 -10.39 6.48 -5.97
C GLY A 72 -8.92 6.56 -6.36
N ILE A 73 -8.10 5.62 -5.89
CA ILE A 73 -6.66 5.61 -6.14
C ILE A 73 -6.36 4.65 -7.30
N GLU A 74 -5.64 5.16 -8.31
CA GLU A 74 -5.17 4.36 -9.43
C GLU A 74 -3.69 4.04 -9.22
N ALA A 75 -3.34 2.76 -9.14
CA ALA A 75 -1.96 2.34 -8.96
C ALA A 75 -1.16 2.49 -10.25
N PRO A 76 0.12 2.88 -10.18
CA PRO A 76 0.97 2.97 -11.36
C PRO A 76 1.23 1.60 -11.98
N GLU A 77 1.58 1.58 -13.24
CA GLU A 77 1.92 0.36 -13.96
C GLU A 77 3.06 -0.37 -13.26
N GLY A 78 2.90 -1.68 -13.08
CA GLY A 78 3.89 -2.52 -12.42
C GLY A 78 3.73 -2.63 -10.91
N PHE A 79 2.80 -1.89 -10.30
CA PHE A 79 2.58 -1.93 -8.86
C PHE A 79 2.12 -3.32 -8.39
N TRP A 80 1.07 -3.86 -9.03
CA TRP A 80 0.49 -5.14 -8.62
C TRP A 80 1.45 -6.30 -8.84
N GLU A 81 2.21 -6.27 -9.92
CA GLU A 81 3.22 -7.28 -10.20
C GLU A 81 4.30 -7.31 -9.13
N ARG A 82 4.74 -6.15 -8.67
CA ARG A 82 5.74 -6.07 -7.61
C ARG A 82 5.20 -6.54 -6.26
N CYS A 83 3.95 -6.19 -5.95
CA CYS A 83 3.31 -6.67 -4.72
C CYS A 83 3.18 -8.18 -4.71
N ALA A 84 2.87 -8.80 -5.86
CA ALA A 84 2.62 -10.23 -5.97
C ALA A 84 3.87 -11.09 -5.89
N GLN A 85 5.08 -10.51 -5.93
CA GLN A 85 6.32 -11.28 -6.01
C GLN A 85 6.70 -12.02 -4.73
N GLN A 86 6.04 -11.78 -3.61
CA GLN A 86 6.29 -12.48 -2.34
C GLN A 86 7.78 -12.53 -1.95
N LEU A 87 8.48 -11.44 -2.20
CA LEU A 87 9.90 -11.34 -1.91
C LEU A 87 10.16 -11.09 -0.42
N GLY A 88 11.34 -11.43 0.05
CA GLY A 88 11.81 -11.07 1.39
C GLY A 88 12.14 -9.57 1.42
N ASN A 89 13.07 -9.13 2.23
CA ASN A 89 13.40 -7.74 2.51
C ASN A 89 13.74 -6.91 1.26
N VAL A 90 12.73 -6.56 0.47
CA VAL A 90 12.88 -5.78 -0.77
C VAL A 90 11.93 -4.59 -0.70
N PHE A 91 12.42 -3.42 -1.09
CA PHE A 91 11.67 -2.18 -1.11
C PHE A 91 11.66 -1.61 -2.53
N PHE A 92 10.47 -1.33 -3.05
CA PHE A 92 10.29 -0.64 -4.33
C PHE A 92 9.56 0.68 -4.08
N GLU A 93 10.08 1.77 -4.63
CA GLU A 93 9.43 3.07 -4.56
C GLU A 93 9.24 3.62 -5.97
N TYR A 94 8.04 4.14 -6.25
CA TYR A 94 7.74 4.77 -7.53
C TYR A 94 8.09 6.25 -7.45
N VAL A 95 9.14 6.66 -8.15
CA VAL A 95 9.65 8.03 -8.12
C VAL A 95 9.84 8.53 -9.54
N ASP A 96 9.24 9.70 -9.87
CA ASP A 96 9.38 10.35 -11.16
C ASP A 96 9.10 9.43 -12.37
N GLY A 97 8.06 8.61 -12.25
CA GLY A 97 7.65 7.70 -13.33
C GLY A 97 8.47 6.42 -13.43
N LYS A 98 9.28 6.12 -12.42
CA LYS A 98 10.14 4.94 -12.42
C LYS A 98 10.08 4.20 -11.09
N TRP A 99 10.24 2.88 -11.15
CA TRP A 99 10.41 2.07 -9.96
C TRP A 99 11.87 2.03 -9.55
N VAL A 100 12.14 2.33 -8.29
CA VAL A 100 13.47 2.28 -7.70
C VAL A 100 13.48 1.20 -6.64
N GLN A 101 14.41 0.27 -6.74
CA GLN A 101 14.59 -0.79 -5.75
C GLN A 101 15.71 -0.41 -4.77
N SER A 102 15.45 -0.61 -3.50
CA SER A 102 16.47 -0.38 -2.48
C SER A 102 16.68 -1.59 -1.57
#